data_18e0f8acdb51840aef8365ada6e96f8a
#
_entry.id   18e0f8acdb51840aef8365ada6e96f8a
#
_cell.length_a   1.000
_cell.length_b   1.000
_cell.length_c   1.000
_cell.angle_alpha   90.00
_cell.angle_beta   90.00
_cell.angle_gamma   90.00
#
_symmetry.space_group_name_H-M   'P 1'
#
loop_
_entity.id
_entity.type
_entity.pdbx_description
1 polymer ?
#
loop_
_entity_poly.entity_id
_entity_poly.type
_entity_poly.pdbx_seq_one_letter_code
_entity_poly.pdbx_strand_id
1 'polypeptide(L)'
;MMPVTVERSWRGDKGALSWWLPVMMDEEQRRQRKVEPPDKSAFNKQVNRMWVFSQLVYDTDRNMTNMLITGDWKVWMIDFSRAFRAYHKLQDPRTLGMCDRQLLEKLRHLDEGEVLAKTKPHLDKPLVKAVMARRDLIVAFYEKKIAAEGEDAVLY
;
A
#
# COMPACT_ATOMS: atom_id res chain seq x y z
N MET A 1 1.86 2.56 6.51
CA MET A 1 1.53 1.51 7.51
C MET A 1 0.01 1.32 7.56
N MET A 2 -0.47 0.24 8.18
CA MET A 2 -1.90 0.02 8.43
C MET A 2 -2.12 -0.14 9.93
N PRO A 3 -3.21 0.37 10.50
CA PRO A 3 -3.52 0.09 11.90
C PRO A 3 -3.74 -1.41 12.12
N VAL A 4 -3.38 -1.90 13.29
CA VAL A 4 -3.67 -3.29 13.66
C VAL A 4 -5.18 -3.47 13.64
N THR A 5 -5.63 -4.46 12.88
CA THR A 5 -7.06 -4.75 12.70
C THR A 5 -7.28 -6.24 12.94
N VAL A 6 -8.29 -6.59 13.70
CA VAL A 6 -8.64 -7.98 14.04
C VAL A 6 -10.14 -8.20 13.83
N GLU A 7 -10.50 -9.43 13.41
CA GLU A 7 -11.90 -9.82 13.36
C GLU A 7 -12.44 -9.99 14.79
N ARG A 8 -13.63 -9.48 15.04
CA ARG A 8 -14.35 -9.62 16.32
C ARG A 8 -15.83 -9.83 16.06
N SER A 9 -16.47 -10.52 17.01
CA SER A 9 -17.91 -10.65 17.05
C SER A 9 -18.46 -9.87 18.26
N TRP A 10 -19.50 -9.09 18.03
CA TRP A 10 -20.19 -8.35 19.08
C TRP A 10 -21.69 -8.52 18.90
N ARG A 11 -22.38 -9.03 19.93
CA ARG A 11 -23.83 -9.28 19.93
C ARG A 11 -24.34 -10.09 18.73
N GLY A 12 -23.52 -11.03 18.24
CA GLY A 12 -23.84 -11.88 17.08
C GLY A 12 -23.37 -11.33 15.73
N ASP A 13 -23.03 -10.05 15.63
CA ASP A 13 -22.49 -9.45 14.41
C ASP A 13 -20.96 -9.63 14.34
N LYS A 14 -20.47 -10.00 13.15
CA LYS A 14 -19.03 -10.03 12.86
C LYS A 14 -18.58 -8.72 12.26
N GLY A 15 -17.40 -8.25 12.67
CA GLY A 15 -16.83 -7.01 12.17
C GLY A 15 -15.33 -6.94 12.38
N ALA A 16 -14.71 -5.90 11.85
CA ALA A 16 -13.31 -5.57 12.04
C ALA A 16 -13.16 -4.52 13.15
N LEU A 17 -12.33 -4.84 14.14
CA LEU A 17 -11.92 -3.90 15.17
C LEU A 17 -10.50 -3.41 14.84
N SER A 18 -10.38 -2.12 14.54
CA SER A 18 -9.10 -1.48 14.24
C SER A 18 -8.61 -0.65 15.41
N TRP A 19 -7.28 -0.64 15.61
CA TRP A 19 -6.65 0.26 16.56
C TRP A 19 -6.96 1.71 16.18
N TRP A 20 -7.45 2.50 17.16
CA TRP A 20 -7.70 3.92 16.96
C TRP A 20 -6.38 4.69 16.96
N LEU A 21 -6.08 5.37 15.85
CA LEU A 21 -4.85 6.13 15.69
C LEU A 21 -4.99 7.54 16.29
N PRO A 22 -3.95 8.07 16.96
CA PRO A 22 -3.90 9.49 17.37
C PRO A 22 -3.63 10.37 16.15
N VAL A 23 -4.65 10.52 15.29
CA VAL A 23 -4.53 11.26 14.01
C VAL A 23 -4.35 12.73 14.26
N MET A 24 -3.36 13.34 13.63
CA MET A 24 -3.14 14.78 13.60
C MET A 24 -3.96 15.42 12.47
N MET A 25 -3.92 14.83 11.27
CA MET A 25 -4.65 15.24 10.08
C MET A 25 -4.67 14.12 9.04
N ASP A 26 -5.51 14.24 8.02
CA ASP A 26 -5.37 13.48 6.78
C ASP A 26 -4.54 14.25 5.73
N GLU A 27 -4.22 13.62 4.62
CA GLU A 27 -3.40 14.22 3.56
C GLU A 27 -4.13 15.37 2.84
N GLU A 28 -5.47 15.34 2.76
CA GLU A 28 -6.24 16.43 2.19
C GLU A 28 -6.14 17.67 3.08
N GLN A 29 -6.34 17.52 4.38
CA GLN A 29 -6.19 18.60 5.36
C GLN A 29 -4.77 19.17 5.37
N ARG A 30 -3.75 18.29 5.27
CA ARG A 30 -2.34 18.69 5.19
C ARG A 30 -2.11 19.64 4.00
N ARG A 31 -2.61 19.27 2.83
CA ARG A 31 -2.47 20.07 1.60
C ARG A 31 -3.25 21.37 1.68
N GLN A 32 -4.48 21.35 2.16
CA GLN A 32 -5.31 22.54 2.33
C GLN A 32 -4.67 23.55 3.29
N ARG A 33 -4.10 23.07 4.39
CA ARG A 33 -3.41 23.90 5.39
C ARG A 33 -1.98 24.24 5.01
N LYS A 34 -1.46 23.71 3.90
CA LYS A 34 -0.08 23.89 3.42
C LYS A 34 0.98 23.52 4.47
N VAL A 35 0.68 22.53 5.30
CA VAL A 35 1.61 22.05 6.32
C VAL A 35 2.62 21.09 5.69
N GLU A 36 3.91 21.36 5.92
CA GLU A 36 5.00 20.57 5.38
C GLU A 36 5.59 19.64 6.44
N PRO A 37 5.95 18.39 6.08
CA PRO A 37 6.64 17.50 7.00
C PRO A 37 8.04 18.03 7.31
N PRO A 38 8.55 17.85 8.54
CA PRO A 38 9.90 18.29 8.91
C PRO A 38 10.99 17.58 8.09
N ASP A 39 10.76 16.33 7.71
CA ASP A 39 11.58 15.58 6.76
C ASP A 39 10.74 15.14 5.56
N LYS A 40 10.82 15.93 4.47
CA LYS A 40 10.11 15.64 3.22
C LYS A 40 10.58 14.33 2.58
N SER A 41 11.86 13.98 2.70
CA SER A 41 12.39 12.74 2.14
C SER A 41 11.79 11.52 2.84
N ALA A 42 11.83 11.49 4.17
CA ALA A 42 11.24 10.41 4.95
C ALA A 42 9.73 10.29 4.73
N PHE A 43 9.02 11.41 4.60
CA PHE A 43 7.59 11.41 4.31
C PHE A 43 7.31 10.83 2.91
N ASN A 44 8.02 11.28 1.89
CA ASN A 44 7.86 10.80 0.52
C ASN A 44 8.17 9.31 0.37
N LYS A 45 9.16 8.79 1.10
CA LYS A 45 9.45 7.34 1.17
C LYS A 45 8.25 6.53 1.67
N GLN A 46 7.53 7.03 2.67
CA GLN A 46 6.30 6.39 3.16
C GLN A 46 5.18 6.43 2.12
N VAL A 47 5.00 7.57 1.46
CA VAL A 47 4.00 7.75 0.39
C VAL A 47 4.30 6.83 -0.80
N ASN A 48 5.56 6.70 -1.21
CA ASN A 48 5.97 5.78 -2.27
C ASN A 48 5.63 4.31 -1.91
N ARG A 49 5.96 3.86 -0.70
CA ARG A 49 5.59 2.50 -0.23
C ARG A 49 4.07 2.30 -0.24
N MET A 50 3.32 3.30 0.15
CA MET A 50 1.86 3.27 0.12
C MET A 50 1.34 3.06 -1.30
N TRP A 51 1.86 3.79 -2.29
CA TRP A 51 1.43 3.65 -3.68
C TRP A 51 1.78 2.29 -4.26
N VAL A 52 2.98 1.76 -3.99
CA VAL A 52 3.34 0.38 -4.39
C VAL A 52 2.35 -0.62 -3.82
N PHE A 53 2.01 -0.52 -2.54
CA PHE A 53 1.05 -1.41 -1.91
C PHE A 53 -0.36 -1.25 -2.50
N SER A 54 -0.82 -0.02 -2.73
CA SER A 54 -2.13 0.24 -3.33
C SER A 54 -2.26 -0.37 -4.73
N GLN A 55 -1.21 -0.30 -5.55
CA GLN A 55 -1.17 -0.98 -6.85
C GLN A 55 -1.18 -2.50 -6.70
N LEU A 56 -0.42 -3.05 -5.75
CA LEU A 56 -0.36 -4.48 -5.49
C LEU A 56 -1.73 -5.06 -5.13
N VAL A 57 -2.48 -4.40 -4.24
CA VAL A 57 -3.80 -4.87 -3.80
C VAL A 57 -4.95 -4.36 -4.68
N TYR A 58 -4.66 -3.57 -5.72
CA TYR A 58 -5.65 -2.91 -6.58
C TYR A 58 -6.68 -2.12 -5.77
N ASP A 59 -6.21 -1.19 -4.95
CA ASP A 59 -7.06 -0.34 -4.14
C ASP A 59 -7.64 0.81 -4.99
N THR A 60 -8.94 0.73 -5.28
CA THR A 60 -9.62 1.69 -6.15
C THR A 60 -10.08 2.96 -5.43
N ASP A 61 -9.87 3.06 -4.13
CA ASP A 61 -10.30 4.18 -3.31
C ASP A 61 -9.18 4.81 -2.47
N ARG A 62 -7.92 4.69 -2.92
CA ARG A 62 -6.79 5.34 -2.27
C ARG A 62 -6.79 6.84 -2.58
N ASN A 63 -7.65 7.57 -1.87
CA ASN A 63 -7.74 9.02 -1.90
C ASN A 63 -7.00 9.66 -0.70
N MET A 64 -6.94 10.99 -0.66
CA MET A 64 -6.21 11.73 0.36
C MET A 64 -6.81 11.64 1.77
N THR A 65 -8.12 11.42 1.90
CA THR A 65 -8.78 11.27 3.20
C THR A 65 -8.56 9.88 3.81
N ASN A 66 -8.20 8.89 2.98
CA ASN A 66 -7.81 7.54 3.41
C ASN A 66 -6.31 7.40 3.74
N MET A 67 -5.59 8.53 3.78
CA MET A 67 -4.20 8.67 4.22
C MET A 67 -4.16 9.50 5.49
N LEU A 68 -4.02 8.86 6.64
CA LEU A 68 -3.95 9.54 7.92
C LEU A 68 -2.49 9.81 8.31
N ILE A 69 -2.27 10.93 8.97
CA ILE A 69 -0.95 11.37 9.44
C ILE A 69 -1.01 11.56 10.94
N THR A 70 -0.13 10.89 11.67
CA THR A 70 0.02 11.03 13.12
C THR A 70 1.03 12.11 13.48
N GLY A 71 1.06 12.54 14.75
CA GLY A 71 1.93 13.62 15.21
C GLY A 71 3.43 13.38 15.01
N ASP A 72 3.85 12.12 14.85
CA ASP A 72 5.22 11.71 14.50
C ASP A 72 5.47 11.61 12.98
N TRP A 73 4.58 12.19 12.17
CA TRP A 73 4.62 12.20 10.70
C TRP A 73 4.63 10.83 10.03
N LYS A 74 4.08 9.83 10.71
CA LYS A 74 3.83 8.53 10.09
C LYS A 74 2.57 8.56 9.25
N VAL A 75 2.67 7.97 8.06
CA VAL A 75 1.55 7.81 7.11
C VAL A 75 0.88 6.46 7.37
N TRP A 76 -0.42 6.50 7.55
CA TRP A 76 -1.27 5.34 7.79
C TRP A 76 -2.33 5.21 6.71
N MET A 77 -2.50 4.01 6.20
CA MET A 77 -3.55 3.67 5.25
C MET A 77 -4.74 3.08 6.00
N ILE A 78 -5.92 3.60 5.70
CA ILE A 78 -7.19 3.06 6.20
C ILE A 78 -8.11 2.75 5.04
N ASP A 79 -9.23 2.09 5.30
CA ASP A 79 -10.29 1.75 4.36
C ASP A 79 -9.81 1.01 3.10
N PHE A 80 -9.73 -0.31 3.22
CA PHE A 80 -9.43 -1.22 2.11
C PHE A 80 -10.68 -1.92 1.56
N SER A 81 -11.87 -1.39 1.82
CA SER A 81 -13.15 -1.97 1.39
C SER A 81 -13.25 -2.14 -0.14
N ARG A 82 -12.48 -1.35 -0.89
CA ARG A 82 -12.41 -1.39 -2.36
C ARG A 82 -11.12 -1.98 -2.92
N ALA A 83 -10.32 -2.66 -2.10
CA ALA A 83 -9.10 -3.33 -2.50
C ALA A 83 -9.33 -4.79 -2.95
N PHE A 84 -8.26 -5.49 -3.31
CA PHE A 84 -8.23 -6.92 -3.68
C PHE A 84 -9.17 -7.29 -4.83
N ARG A 85 -9.26 -6.42 -5.84
CA ARG A 85 -10.02 -6.72 -7.06
C ARG A 85 -9.31 -7.78 -7.92
N ALA A 86 -10.09 -8.58 -8.67
CA ALA A 86 -9.60 -9.68 -9.49
C ALA A 86 -8.92 -9.23 -10.81
N TYR A 87 -8.56 -7.96 -10.95
CA TYR A 87 -7.88 -7.46 -12.14
C TYR A 87 -6.39 -7.80 -12.13
N HIS A 88 -5.88 -8.30 -13.25
CA HIS A 88 -4.48 -8.67 -13.45
C HIS A 88 -3.61 -7.52 -13.99
N LYS A 89 -4.09 -6.30 -13.99
CA LYS A 89 -3.41 -5.08 -14.45
C LYS A 89 -3.19 -4.12 -13.27
N LEU A 90 -2.25 -3.21 -13.39
CA LEU A 90 -2.14 -2.10 -12.45
C LEU A 90 -3.28 -1.11 -12.67
N GLN A 91 -3.72 -0.46 -11.61
CA GLN A 91 -4.77 0.54 -11.66
C GLN A 91 -4.27 1.82 -12.35
N ASP A 92 -3.17 2.37 -11.84
CA ASP A 92 -2.49 3.55 -12.38
C ASP A 92 -0.98 3.48 -12.14
N PRO A 93 -0.20 2.97 -13.10
CA PRO A 93 1.26 2.88 -12.96
C PRO A 93 1.96 4.24 -12.75
N ARG A 94 1.32 5.37 -13.09
CA ARG A 94 1.90 6.71 -12.92
C ARG A 94 2.09 7.08 -11.44
N THR A 95 1.43 6.39 -10.54
CA THR A 95 1.59 6.56 -9.09
C THR A 95 2.87 5.92 -8.55
N LEU A 96 3.53 5.06 -9.34
CA LEU A 96 4.77 4.40 -8.96
C LEU A 96 5.97 5.35 -9.16
N GLY A 97 6.36 6.02 -8.07
CA GLY A 97 7.54 6.90 -8.02
C GLY A 97 8.84 6.12 -7.79
N MET A 98 9.64 6.54 -6.79
CA MET A 98 10.77 5.75 -6.30
C MET A 98 10.28 4.55 -5.48
N CYS A 99 11.10 3.50 -5.38
CA CYS A 99 10.79 2.31 -4.60
C CYS A 99 11.78 2.11 -3.45
N ASP A 100 11.28 1.60 -2.34
CA ASP A 100 12.12 1.05 -1.30
C ASP A 100 12.82 -0.23 -1.80
N ARG A 101 14.17 -0.28 -1.70
CA ARG A 101 15.00 -1.39 -2.17
C ARG A 101 14.57 -2.72 -1.53
N GLN A 102 14.33 -2.73 -0.22
CA GLN A 102 13.92 -3.95 0.49
C GLN A 102 12.50 -4.38 0.10
N LEU A 103 11.61 -3.41 -0.17
CA LEU A 103 10.26 -3.71 -0.65
C LEU A 103 10.31 -4.38 -2.03
N LEU A 104 11.10 -3.86 -2.96
CA LEU A 104 11.26 -4.46 -4.29
C LEU A 104 11.81 -5.88 -4.20
N GLU A 105 12.82 -6.12 -3.35
CA GLU A 105 13.33 -7.47 -3.11
C GLU A 105 12.27 -8.41 -2.54
N LYS A 106 11.48 -7.96 -1.58
CA LYS A 106 10.35 -8.74 -1.05
C LYS A 106 9.30 -9.05 -2.11
N LEU A 107 9.03 -8.12 -3.03
CA LEU A 107 8.12 -8.37 -4.14
C LEU A 107 8.67 -9.41 -5.12
N ARG A 108 9.97 -9.37 -5.45
CA ARG A 108 10.62 -10.38 -6.30
C ARG A 108 10.47 -11.80 -5.75
N HIS A 109 10.58 -11.95 -4.44
CA HIS A 109 10.54 -13.23 -3.74
C HIS A 109 9.16 -13.61 -3.17
N LEU A 110 8.11 -12.80 -3.42
CA LEU A 110 6.79 -13.09 -2.91
C LEU A 110 6.23 -14.36 -3.55
N ASP A 111 5.88 -15.35 -2.74
CA ASP A 111 5.38 -16.66 -3.18
C ASP A 111 3.85 -16.76 -3.12
N GLU A 112 3.23 -17.32 -4.18
CA GLU A 112 1.76 -17.47 -4.27
C GLU A 112 1.21 -18.37 -3.16
N GLY A 113 1.89 -19.47 -2.85
CA GLY A 113 1.45 -20.41 -1.82
C GLY A 113 1.49 -19.78 -0.43
N GLU A 114 2.55 -19.02 -0.14
CA GLU A 114 2.68 -18.26 1.10
C GLU A 114 1.58 -17.20 1.25
N VAL A 115 1.32 -16.42 0.19
CA VAL A 115 0.25 -15.42 0.19
C VAL A 115 -1.10 -16.09 0.42
N LEU A 116 -1.40 -17.19 -0.30
CA LEU A 116 -2.64 -17.93 -0.13
C LEU A 116 -2.79 -18.46 1.29
N ALA A 117 -1.74 -19.04 1.87
CA ALA A 117 -1.77 -19.61 3.21
C ALA A 117 -2.03 -18.52 4.28
N LYS A 118 -1.37 -17.35 4.15
CA LYS A 118 -1.50 -16.24 5.11
C LYS A 118 -2.80 -15.45 4.98
N THR A 119 -3.45 -15.47 3.82
CA THR A 119 -4.66 -14.67 3.58
C THR A 119 -5.96 -15.48 3.71
N LYS A 120 -5.89 -16.79 3.88
CA LYS A 120 -7.08 -17.60 4.22
C LYS A 120 -7.65 -17.19 5.60
N PRO A 121 -8.97 -17.19 5.76
CA PRO A 121 -10.03 -17.52 4.79
C PRO A 121 -10.52 -16.31 3.97
N HIS A 122 -9.82 -15.17 3.98
CA HIS A 122 -10.32 -13.89 3.48
C HIS A 122 -10.13 -13.70 1.97
N LEU A 123 -9.07 -14.28 1.39
CA LEU A 123 -8.83 -14.25 -0.05
C LEU A 123 -8.86 -15.66 -0.64
N ASP A 124 -9.57 -15.79 -1.75
CA ASP A 124 -9.58 -17.02 -2.54
C ASP A 124 -8.42 -17.06 -3.56
N LYS A 125 -8.22 -18.21 -4.18
CA LYS A 125 -7.12 -18.44 -5.13
C LYS A 125 -7.16 -17.49 -6.35
N PRO A 126 -8.31 -17.16 -6.99
CA PRO A 126 -8.36 -16.16 -8.06
C PRO A 126 -7.88 -14.77 -7.65
N LEU A 127 -8.24 -14.30 -6.45
CA LEU A 127 -7.80 -13.00 -5.92
C LEU A 127 -6.29 -13.00 -5.65
N VAL A 128 -5.76 -14.09 -5.08
CA VAL A 128 -4.30 -14.25 -4.87
C VAL A 128 -3.56 -14.24 -6.20
N LYS A 129 -4.03 -14.96 -7.22
CA LYS A 129 -3.45 -14.93 -8.58
C LYS A 129 -3.45 -13.52 -9.16
N ALA A 130 -4.49 -12.74 -8.94
CA ALA A 130 -4.54 -11.34 -9.39
C ALA A 130 -3.51 -10.46 -8.65
N VAL A 131 -3.28 -10.68 -7.35
CA VAL A 131 -2.20 -10.03 -6.60
C VAL A 131 -0.84 -10.39 -7.18
N MET A 132 -0.59 -11.68 -7.47
CA MET A 132 0.68 -12.14 -8.05
C MET A 132 0.93 -11.56 -9.44
N ALA A 133 -0.09 -11.51 -10.31
CA ALA A 133 0.03 -10.87 -11.62
C ALA A 133 0.41 -9.38 -11.51
N ARG A 134 -0.17 -8.65 -10.56
CA ARG A 134 0.20 -7.26 -10.30
C ARG A 134 1.60 -7.12 -9.68
N ARG A 135 2.00 -8.06 -8.80
CA ARG A 135 3.37 -8.14 -8.31
C ARG A 135 4.37 -8.21 -9.46
N ASP A 136 4.13 -9.09 -10.44
CA ASP A 136 5.00 -9.25 -11.62
C ASP A 136 5.07 -7.95 -12.44
N LEU A 137 3.94 -7.28 -12.64
CA LEU A 137 3.90 -5.99 -13.33
C LEU A 137 4.63 -4.87 -12.58
N ILE A 138 4.56 -4.83 -11.25
CA ILE A 138 5.30 -3.85 -10.43
C ILE A 138 6.79 -4.11 -10.53
N VAL A 139 7.22 -5.37 -10.39
CA VAL A 139 8.63 -5.75 -10.50
C VAL A 139 9.16 -5.36 -11.89
N ALA A 140 8.47 -5.76 -12.96
CA ALA A 140 8.87 -5.44 -14.33
C ALA A 140 8.92 -3.92 -14.59
N PHE A 141 8.00 -3.14 -14.02
CA PHE A 141 8.01 -1.68 -14.10
C PHE A 141 9.29 -1.10 -13.50
N TYR A 142 9.67 -1.53 -12.28
CA TYR A 142 10.88 -1.01 -11.64
C TYR A 142 12.15 -1.52 -12.30
N GLU A 143 12.21 -2.76 -12.77
CA GLU A 143 13.37 -3.27 -13.52
C GLU A 143 13.62 -2.48 -14.81
N LYS A 144 12.54 -2.20 -15.56
CA LYS A 144 12.63 -1.34 -16.75
C LYS A 144 13.12 0.07 -16.41
N LYS A 145 12.61 0.64 -15.31
CA LYS A 145 12.98 1.99 -14.87
C LYS A 145 14.44 2.04 -14.40
N ILE A 146 14.88 1.04 -13.65
CA ILE A 146 16.29 0.89 -13.23
C ILE A 146 17.24 0.78 -14.45
N ALA A 147 16.86 -0.02 -15.44
CA ALA A 147 17.65 -0.16 -16.67
C ALA A 147 17.77 1.15 -17.46
N ALA A 148 16.76 2.01 -17.40
CA ALA A 148 16.72 3.28 -18.13
C ALA A 148 17.38 4.44 -17.36
N GLU A 149 17.21 4.52 -16.05
CA GLU A 149 17.56 5.69 -15.23
C GLU A 149 18.71 5.42 -14.23
N GLY A 150 19.07 4.15 -14.04
CA GLY A 150 20.01 3.70 -13.00
C GLY A 150 19.33 3.44 -11.65
N GLU A 151 19.96 2.59 -10.85
CA GLU A 151 19.40 2.09 -9.60
C GLU A 151 19.20 3.21 -8.56
N ASP A 152 20.18 4.10 -8.40
CA ASP A 152 20.14 5.17 -7.40
C ASP A 152 19.10 6.26 -7.70
N ALA A 153 18.66 6.41 -8.96
CA ALA A 153 17.59 7.30 -9.34
C ALA A 153 16.19 6.72 -9.04
N VAL A 154 16.10 5.40 -8.92
CA VAL A 154 14.83 4.67 -8.80
C VAL A 154 14.59 4.11 -7.40
N LEU A 155 15.66 3.72 -6.69
CA LEU A 155 15.59 3.06 -5.39
C LEU A 155 16.16 3.93 -4.26
N TYR A 156 15.65 3.72 -3.04
CA TYR A 156 16.18 4.31 -1.82
C TYR A 156 16.33 3.27 -0.71
#